data_81e1cc962bf05495125f78cfacd51c1b
#
_entry.id   81e1cc962bf05495125f78cfacd51c1b
#
_cell.length_a   1.000
_cell.length_b   1.000
_cell.length_c   1.000
_cell.angle_alpha   90.00
_cell.angle_beta   90.00
_cell.angle_gamma   90.00
#
_symmetry.space_group_name_H-M   'P 1'
#
loop_
_entity.id
_entity.type
_entity.pdbx_description
1 polymer ?
#
loop_
_entity_poly.entity_id
_entity_poly.type
_entity_poly.pdbx_seq_one_letter_code
_entity_poly.pdbx_strand_id
1 'polypeptide(L)'
;RIAKHAFETAMDRNQQKRVTCVHKSNVMKLTDGLFAKSCEEVSKNYPDVSFDQMYVDACAMNLIRSPHEFDVIVTTNLFGDILSDESSQVVGGLGMAPAANLGDNFGLFEPVHGAAFDIAGKQIANPTSFILSTKMMLDWLGSKNNDSDCISAGKKLEDVVLDLIKSGITTKDIGGENSTQEFTSEITSRL
;
A
#
# COMPACT_ATOMS: atom_id res chain seq x y z
N ARG A 1 12.35 -13.82 0.39
CA ARG A 1 11.06 -13.86 -0.30
C ARG A 1 10.39 -12.50 -0.32
N ILE A 2 10.25 -11.82 0.82
CA ILE A 2 9.63 -10.48 0.88
C ILE A 2 10.47 -9.43 0.14
N ALA A 3 11.81 -9.52 0.21
CA ALA A 3 12.69 -8.64 -0.54
C ALA A 3 12.47 -8.80 -2.05
N LYS A 4 12.44 -10.05 -2.56
CA LYS A 4 12.12 -10.32 -3.97
C LYS A 4 10.82 -9.63 -4.39
N HIS A 5 9.75 -9.82 -3.60
CA HIS A 5 8.45 -9.19 -3.88
C HIS A 5 8.54 -7.65 -3.90
N ALA A 6 9.31 -7.05 -3.00
CA ALA A 6 9.50 -5.60 -2.98
C ALA A 6 10.17 -5.07 -4.26
N PHE A 7 11.21 -5.76 -4.75
CA PHE A 7 11.87 -5.38 -6.00
C PHE A 7 10.97 -5.57 -7.23
N GLU A 8 10.22 -6.68 -7.28
CA GLU A 8 9.22 -6.91 -8.33
C GLU A 8 8.15 -5.82 -8.32
N THR A 9 7.63 -5.47 -7.15
CA THR A 9 6.68 -4.36 -6.98
C THR A 9 7.26 -3.02 -7.48
N ALA A 10 8.52 -2.71 -7.18
CA ALA A 10 9.16 -1.47 -7.64
C ALA A 10 9.31 -1.44 -9.17
N MET A 11 9.58 -2.59 -9.79
CA MET A 11 9.62 -2.73 -11.25
C MET A 11 8.25 -2.55 -11.88
N ASP A 12 7.22 -3.20 -11.34
CA ASP A 12 5.84 -3.16 -11.87
C ASP A 12 5.22 -1.76 -11.73
N ARG A 13 5.45 -1.10 -10.59
CA ARG A 13 5.02 0.29 -10.37
C ARG A 13 5.67 1.26 -11.34
N ASN A 14 6.90 0.98 -11.75
CA ASN A 14 7.68 1.77 -12.70
C ASN A 14 7.70 3.29 -12.39
N GLN A 15 7.74 3.64 -11.09
CA GLN A 15 7.81 5.01 -10.60
C GLN A 15 9.28 5.41 -10.38
N GLN A 16 9.72 5.54 -9.14
CA GLN A 16 11.11 5.85 -8.83
C GLN A 16 12.05 4.65 -8.95
N LYS A 17 11.50 3.44 -9.01
CA LYS A 17 12.24 2.17 -9.00
C LYS A 17 13.24 2.12 -7.84
N ARG A 18 12.74 2.37 -6.65
CA ARG A 18 13.53 2.41 -5.42
C ARG A 18 12.97 1.50 -4.36
N VAL A 19 13.83 0.69 -3.74
CA VAL A 19 13.49 -0.13 -2.56
C VAL A 19 14.33 0.33 -1.39
N THR A 20 13.65 0.76 -0.32
CA THR A 20 14.28 1.12 0.96
C THR A 20 14.08 -0.01 1.95
N CYS A 21 15.16 -0.67 2.37
CA CYS A 21 15.15 -1.70 3.40
C CYS A 21 15.18 -1.05 4.79
N VAL A 22 14.10 -1.22 5.56
CA VAL A 22 13.96 -0.63 6.89
C VAL A 22 14.17 -1.67 7.98
N HIS A 23 15.07 -1.37 8.91
CA HIS A 23 15.51 -2.28 9.97
C HIS A 23 16.04 -1.52 11.20
N LYS A 24 16.47 -2.23 12.25
CA LYS A 24 17.12 -1.66 13.44
C LYS A 24 18.44 -2.41 13.78
N SER A 25 19.26 -2.67 12.79
CA SER A 25 20.48 -3.50 12.93
C SER A 25 21.55 -2.86 13.85
N ASN A 26 21.47 -1.57 14.14
CA ASN A 26 22.34 -0.95 15.16
C ASN A 26 22.03 -1.43 16.58
N VAL A 27 20.81 -1.91 16.85
CA VAL A 27 20.35 -2.48 18.11
C VAL A 27 20.19 -4.00 17.97
N MET A 28 19.45 -4.46 16.99
CA MET A 28 19.17 -5.88 16.72
C MET A 28 20.17 -6.43 15.69
N LYS A 29 21.44 -6.53 16.13
CA LYS A 29 22.57 -6.81 15.24
C LYS A 29 22.47 -8.13 14.48
N LEU A 30 21.94 -9.19 15.10
CA LEU A 30 21.85 -10.52 14.48
C LEU A 30 20.61 -10.65 13.60
N THR A 31 19.42 -10.38 14.13
CA THR A 31 18.16 -10.58 13.45
C THR A 31 17.97 -9.57 12.30
N ASP A 32 18.03 -8.29 12.60
CA ASP A 32 17.86 -7.23 11.62
C ASP A 32 19.07 -7.08 10.71
N GLY A 33 20.27 -7.39 11.23
CA GLY A 33 21.48 -7.49 10.41
C GLY A 33 21.38 -8.59 9.35
N LEU A 34 20.80 -9.75 9.70
CA LEU A 34 20.52 -10.82 8.73
C LEU A 34 19.46 -10.39 7.70
N PHE A 35 18.39 -9.74 8.16
CA PHE A 35 17.35 -9.22 7.26
C PHE A 35 17.92 -8.22 6.25
N ALA A 36 18.67 -7.23 6.74
CA ALA A 36 19.31 -6.21 5.90
C ALA A 36 20.25 -6.84 4.84
N LYS A 37 21.10 -7.77 5.28
CA LYS A 37 22.02 -8.51 4.39
C LYS A 37 21.25 -9.32 3.34
N SER A 38 20.15 -9.98 3.73
CA SER A 38 19.33 -10.75 2.80
C SER A 38 18.68 -9.86 1.74
N CYS A 39 18.20 -8.67 2.12
CA CYS A 39 17.67 -7.70 1.17
C CYS A 39 18.76 -7.19 0.21
N GLU A 40 19.97 -6.91 0.71
CA GLU A 40 21.12 -6.51 -0.10
C GLU A 40 21.56 -7.62 -1.06
N GLU A 41 21.50 -8.88 -0.66
CA GLU A 41 21.80 -9.99 -1.57
C GLU A 41 20.78 -10.10 -2.71
N VAL A 42 19.49 -9.91 -2.41
CA VAL A 42 18.43 -9.93 -3.41
C VAL A 42 18.55 -8.74 -4.36
N SER A 43 18.94 -7.55 -3.89
CA SER A 43 19.07 -6.34 -4.72
C SER A 43 20.00 -6.53 -5.92
N LYS A 44 21.02 -7.39 -5.80
CA LYS A 44 21.97 -7.68 -6.87
C LYS A 44 21.33 -8.29 -8.12
N ASN A 45 20.14 -8.88 -7.98
CA ASN A 45 19.38 -9.45 -9.10
C ASN A 45 18.49 -8.41 -9.81
N TYR A 46 18.45 -7.16 -9.32
CA TYR A 46 17.60 -6.09 -9.83
C TYR A 46 18.40 -4.81 -10.08
N PRO A 47 19.34 -4.82 -11.05
CA PRO A 47 20.26 -3.70 -11.28
C PRO A 47 19.56 -2.39 -11.69
N ASP A 48 18.33 -2.46 -12.19
CA ASP A 48 17.53 -1.29 -12.60
C ASP A 48 16.74 -0.66 -11.45
N VAL A 49 16.81 -1.23 -10.24
CA VAL A 49 16.14 -0.73 -9.04
C VAL A 49 17.18 -0.23 -8.05
N SER A 50 17.07 1.03 -7.65
CA SER A 50 17.94 1.58 -6.61
C SER A 50 17.61 0.96 -5.26
N PHE A 51 18.64 0.66 -4.48
CA PHE A 51 18.48 0.05 -3.15
C PHE A 51 19.22 0.86 -2.10
N ASP A 52 18.55 1.16 -1.02
CA ASP A 52 19.14 1.77 0.17
C ASP A 52 18.63 1.13 1.46
N GLN A 53 19.29 1.45 2.56
CA GLN A 53 18.95 0.93 3.89
C GLN A 53 18.72 2.10 4.85
N MET A 54 17.73 1.96 5.73
CA MET A 54 17.39 2.99 6.70
C MET A 54 17.01 2.39 8.05
N TYR A 55 17.36 3.06 9.14
CA TYR A 55 16.85 2.68 10.47
C TYR A 55 15.38 3.08 10.61
N VAL A 56 14.61 2.24 11.30
CA VAL A 56 13.16 2.41 11.43
C VAL A 56 12.75 3.76 12.02
N ASP A 57 13.49 4.27 13.00
CA ASP A 57 13.24 5.58 13.59
C ASP A 57 13.49 6.74 12.60
N ALA A 58 14.51 6.62 11.77
CA ALA A 58 14.75 7.58 10.70
C ALA A 58 13.69 7.47 9.57
N CYS A 59 13.22 6.26 9.28
CA CYS A 59 12.14 6.04 8.31
C CYS A 59 10.84 6.68 8.79
N ALA A 60 10.42 6.45 10.02
CA ALA A 60 9.23 7.06 10.62
C ALA A 60 9.28 8.60 10.53
N MET A 61 10.38 9.21 10.88
CA MET A 61 10.56 10.66 10.78
C MET A 61 10.48 11.13 9.30
N ASN A 62 11.08 10.39 8.36
CA ASN A 62 11.10 10.79 6.95
C ASN A 62 9.77 10.54 6.24
N LEU A 63 8.97 9.55 6.65
CA LEU A 63 7.61 9.36 6.16
C LEU A 63 6.72 10.58 6.40
N ILE A 64 6.89 11.26 7.55
CA ILE A 64 6.17 12.51 7.85
C ILE A 64 6.78 13.69 7.07
N ARG A 65 8.12 13.78 7.01
CA ARG A 65 8.83 14.94 6.48
C ARG A 65 8.88 14.97 4.94
N SER A 66 9.13 13.82 4.33
CA SER A 66 9.41 13.67 2.90
C SER A 66 8.85 12.35 2.34
N PRO A 67 7.53 12.09 2.46
CA PRO A 67 6.94 10.81 2.03
C PRO A 67 7.17 10.53 0.55
N HIS A 68 7.31 11.56 -0.27
CA HIS A 68 7.54 11.45 -1.70
C HIS A 68 8.92 10.88 -2.08
N GLU A 69 9.84 10.75 -1.13
CA GLU A 69 11.16 10.12 -1.35
C GLU A 69 11.10 8.59 -1.31
N PHE A 70 9.98 8.01 -0.88
CA PHE A 70 9.79 6.56 -0.82
C PHE A 70 8.97 6.05 -2.02
N ASP A 71 9.39 4.91 -2.59
CA ASP A 71 8.60 4.17 -3.57
C ASP A 71 8.11 2.85 -2.97
N VAL A 72 9.04 1.96 -2.61
CA VAL A 72 8.72 0.70 -1.94
C VAL A 72 9.57 0.56 -0.69
N ILE A 73 8.93 0.31 0.45
CA ILE A 73 9.60 0.00 1.71
C ILE A 73 9.48 -1.50 1.96
N VAL A 74 10.62 -2.16 2.24
CA VAL A 74 10.65 -3.54 2.72
C VAL A 74 11.17 -3.58 4.15
N THR A 75 10.43 -4.24 5.03
CA THR A 75 10.76 -4.30 6.46
C THR A 75 10.26 -5.58 7.12
N THR A 76 10.64 -5.79 8.39
CA THR A 76 10.12 -6.91 9.20
C THR A 76 8.68 -6.64 9.64
N ASN A 77 7.96 -7.69 10.04
CA ASN A 77 6.55 -7.64 10.40
C ASN A 77 6.21 -6.53 11.41
N LEU A 78 6.89 -6.47 12.56
CA LEU A 78 6.60 -5.50 13.62
C LEU A 78 6.77 -4.05 13.13
N PHE A 79 7.85 -3.76 12.43
CA PHE A 79 8.09 -2.42 11.93
C PHE A 79 7.15 -2.07 10.77
N GLY A 80 6.81 -3.07 9.95
CA GLY A 80 5.86 -2.89 8.86
C GLY A 80 4.47 -2.52 9.35
N ASP A 81 3.99 -3.18 10.41
CA ASP A 81 2.71 -2.91 11.06
C ASP A 81 2.64 -1.45 11.54
N ILE A 82 3.68 -0.98 12.24
CA ILE A 82 3.74 0.40 12.76
C ILE A 82 3.85 1.42 11.61
N LEU A 83 4.75 1.19 10.65
CA LEU A 83 5.02 2.13 9.57
C LEU A 83 3.87 2.19 8.56
N SER A 84 3.11 1.11 8.36
CA SER A 84 1.95 1.13 7.47
C SER A 84 0.82 1.99 8.02
N ASP A 85 0.57 1.95 9.33
CA ASP A 85 -0.41 2.82 9.98
C ASP A 85 0.01 4.29 9.92
N GLU A 86 1.28 4.58 10.17
CA GLU A 86 1.84 5.93 10.01
C GLU A 86 1.70 6.42 8.57
N SER A 87 2.06 5.58 7.58
CA SER A 87 1.94 5.90 6.17
C SER A 87 0.49 6.14 5.74
N SER A 88 -0.45 5.39 6.31
CA SER A 88 -1.88 5.57 6.02
C SER A 88 -2.37 6.96 6.44
N GLN A 89 -1.86 7.51 7.54
CA GLN A 89 -2.17 8.88 7.97
C GLN A 89 -1.63 9.94 7.02
N VAL A 90 -0.47 9.70 6.41
CA VAL A 90 0.11 10.62 5.41
C VAL A 90 -0.77 10.74 4.17
N VAL A 91 -1.50 9.68 3.80
CA VAL A 91 -2.38 9.66 2.62
C VAL A 91 -3.85 9.94 2.93
N GLY A 92 -4.20 10.29 4.18
CA GLY A 92 -5.56 10.67 4.54
C GLY A 92 -6.23 9.78 5.60
N GLY A 93 -5.59 8.73 6.07
CA GLY A 93 -6.05 7.86 7.14
C GLY A 93 -6.28 6.40 6.75
N LEU A 94 -6.62 5.59 7.74
CA LEU A 94 -6.80 4.14 7.59
C LEU A 94 -7.86 3.76 6.55
N GLY A 95 -8.89 4.59 6.35
CA GLY A 95 -9.92 4.40 5.33
C GLY A 95 -9.42 4.49 3.88
N MET A 96 -8.16 4.90 3.68
CA MET A 96 -7.54 5.05 2.37
C MET A 96 -6.60 3.90 2.00
N ALA A 97 -6.02 3.21 2.97
CA ALA A 97 -4.95 2.25 2.75
C ALA A 97 -5.47 0.83 2.51
N PRO A 98 -5.20 0.23 1.33
CA PRO A 98 -5.48 -1.18 1.06
C PRO A 98 -4.39 -2.09 1.63
N ALA A 99 -4.73 -3.35 1.86
CA ALA A 99 -3.79 -4.39 2.25
C ALA A 99 -3.98 -5.69 1.47
N ALA A 100 -2.88 -6.45 1.34
CA ALA A 100 -2.90 -7.79 0.78
C ALA A 100 -1.88 -8.69 1.48
N ASN A 101 -2.30 -9.90 1.81
CA ASN A 101 -1.45 -10.98 2.28
C ASN A 101 -1.25 -11.97 1.13
N LEU A 102 -0.07 -11.96 0.50
CA LEU A 102 0.19 -12.68 -0.72
C LEU A 102 1.05 -13.93 -0.48
N GLY A 103 0.52 -15.06 -0.90
CA GLY A 103 1.23 -16.32 -1.03
C GLY A 103 1.47 -16.68 -2.50
N ASP A 104 2.16 -17.81 -2.72
CA ASP A 104 2.48 -18.23 -4.09
C ASP A 104 1.20 -18.64 -4.88
N ASN A 105 0.18 -19.15 -4.19
CA ASN A 105 -1.05 -19.65 -4.81
C ASN A 105 -2.33 -18.99 -4.31
N PHE A 106 -2.28 -18.28 -3.20
CA PHE A 106 -3.44 -17.67 -2.57
C PHE A 106 -3.13 -16.23 -2.17
N GLY A 107 -4.13 -15.36 -2.25
CA GLY A 107 -4.08 -14.00 -1.76
C GLY A 107 -5.28 -13.70 -0.87
N LEU A 108 -5.08 -12.95 0.20
CA LEU A 108 -6.11 -12.35 1.04
C LEU A 108 -6.02 -10.84 0.86
N PHE A 109 -7.13 -10.22 0.50
CA PHE A 109 -7.21 -8.79 0.24
C PHE A 109 -8.20 -8.17 1.20
N GLU A 110 -7.77 -7.21 1.99
CA GLU A 110 -8.55 -6.64 3.07
C GLU A 110 -8.19 -5.16 3.29
N PRO A 111 -9.05 -4.35 3.90
CA PRO A 111 -8.65 -3.03 4.39
C PRO A 111 -7.57 -3.17 5.47
N VAL A 112 -6.70 -2.16 5.59
CA VAL A 112 -5.73 -2.09 6.70
C VAL A 112 -6.45 -1.98 8.06
N HIS A 113 -7.58 -1.27 8.09
CA HIS A 113 -8.33 -1.01 9.33
C HIS A 113 -9.17 -2.21 9.78
N GLY A 114 -9.38 -2.31 11.10
CA GLY A 114 -10.33 -3.24 11.70
C GLY A 114 -11.80 -2.78 11.59
N ALA A 115 -12.67 -3.46 12.31
CA ALA A 115 -14.11 -3.12 12.39
C ALA A 115 -14.32 -1.90 13.30
N ALA A 116 -15.03 -0.89 12.79
CA ALA A 116 -15.40 0.31 13.51
C ALA A 116 -16.88 0.21 13.97
N PHE A 117 -17.11 -0.54 15.02
CA PHE A 117 -18.48 -0.82 15.52
C PHE A 117 -19.24 0.43 15.95
N ASP A 118 -18.52 1.47 16.39
CA ASP A 118 -19.09 2.75 16.83
C ASP A 118 -19.74 3.55 15.69
N ILE A 119 -19.33 3.34 14.46
CA ILE A 119 -19.89 4.00 13.26
C ILE A 119 -20.74 3.06 12.38
N ALA A 120 -20.94 1.82 12.80
CA ALA A 120 -21.73 0.86 12.04
C ALA A 120 -23.17 1.38 11.78
N GLY A 121 -23.62 1.27 10.54
CA GLY A 121 -24.93 1.74 10.09
C GLY A 121 -25.09 3.26 9.91
N LYS A 122 -24.11 4.06 10.29
CA LYS A 122 -24.20 5.55 10.19
C LYS A 122 -23.88 6.10 8.80
N GLN A 123 -23.48 5.27 7.86
CA GLN A 123 -23.15 5.66 6.47
C GLN A 123 -22.05 6.75 6.36
N ILE A 124 -21.08 6.72 7.30
CA ILE A 124 -19.98 7.71 7.34
C ILE A 124 -18.61 7.10 7.13
N ALA A 125 -18.50 5.77 7.06
CA ALA A 125 -17.24 5.08 6.81
C ALA A 125 -16.75 5.33 5.37
N ASN A 126 -15.45 5.57 5.22
CA ASN A 126 -14.78 5.68 3.92
C ASN A 126 -14.58 4.27 3.32
N PRO A 127 -15.15 3.96 2.16
CA PRO A 127 -15.01 2.63 1.56
C PRO A 127 -13.75 2.46 0.71
N THR A 128 -12.92 3.50 0.57
CA THR A 128 -11.78 3.54 -0.37
C THR A 128 -10.79 2.41 -0.11
N SER A 129 -10.42 2.16 1.14
CA SER A 129 -9.50 1.08 1.50
C SER A 129 -9.98 -0.28 0.97
N PHE A 130 -11.26 -0.62 1.16
CA PHE A 130 -11.84 -1.88 0.67
C PHE A 130 -11.89 -1.93 -0.86
N ILE A 131 -12.23 -0.81 -1.51
CA ILE A 131 -12.29 -0.69 -2.97
C ILE A 131 -10.88 -0.87 -3.57
N LEU A 132 -9.86 -0.22 -3.00
CA LEU A 132 -8.49 -0.36 -3.45
C LEU A 132 -7.89 -1.75 -3.13
N SER A 133 -8.35 -2.42 -2.07
CA SER A 133 -8.00 -3.83 -1.83
C SER A 133 -8.58 -4.73 -2.93
N THR A 134 -9.78 -4.42 -3.43
CA THR A 134 -10.36 -5.10 -4.60
C THR A 134 -9.52 -4.85 -5.86
N LYS A 135 -9.02 -3.64 -6.05
CA LYS A 135 -8.06 -3.34 -7.14
C LYS A 135 -6.80 -4.19 -7.03
N MET A 136 -6.22 -4.32 -5.83
CA MET A 136 -5.05 -5.18 -5.63
C MET A 136 -5.35 -6.66 -5.95
N MET A 137 -6.55 -7.12 -5.64
CA MET A 137 -7.00 -8.48 -6.02
C MET A 137 -7.07 -8.64 -7.54
N LEU A 138 -7.62 -7.67 -8.25
CA LEU A 138 -7.72 -7.70 -9.72
C LEU A 138 -6.33 -7.70 -10.37
N ASP A 139 -5.40 -6.88 -9.89
CA ASP A 139 -4.02 -6.85 -10.38
C ASP A 139 -3.32 -8.19 -10.15
N TRP A 140 -3.46 -8.76 -8.96
CA TRP A 140 -2.85 -10.04 -8.63
C TRP A 140 -3.41 -11.19 -9.47
N LEU A 141 -4.74 -11.26 -9.64
CA LEU A 141 -5.39 -12.24 -10.49
C LEU A 141 -4.98 -12.07 -11.96
N GLY A 142 -4.97 -10.84 -12.44
CA GLY A 142 -4.58 -10.51 -13.80
C GLY A 142 -3.14 -10.90 -14.10
N SER A 143 -2.22 -10.56 -13.22
CA SER A 143 -0.80 -10.94 -13.36
C SER A 143 -0.60 -12.45 -13.30
N LYS A 144 -1.29 -13.13 -12.39
CA LYS A 144 -1.16 -14.58 -12.20
C LYS A 144 -1.71 -15.40 -13.37
N ASN A 145 -2.78 -14.92 -13.99
CA ASN A 145 -3.49 -15.63 -15.08
C ASN A 145 -3.19 -15.04 -16.45
N ASN A 146 -2.32 -14.04 -16.56
CA ASN A 146 -2.09 -13.26 -17.79
C ASN A 146 -3.39 -12.68 -18.36
N ASP A 147 -4.28 -12.19 -17.49
CA ASP A 147 -5.57 -11.61 -17.81
C ASP A 147 -5.48 -10.08 -17.83
N SER A 148 -5.36 -9.51 -19.01
CA SER A 148 -5.27 -8.06 -19.22
C SER A 148 -6.56 -7.32 -18.86
N ASP A 149 -7.71 -7.98 -18.91
CA ASP A 149 -8.99 -7.36 -18.62
C ASP A 149 -9.13 -7.13 -17.10
N CYS A 150 -8.68 -8.08 -16.29
CA CYS A 150 -8.55 -7.89 -14.83
C CYS A 150 -7.64 -6.71 -14.49
N ILE A 151 -6.47 -6.62 -15.12
CA ILE A 151 -5.52 -5.50 -14.89
C ILE A 151 -6.15 -4.17 -15.30
N SER A 152 -6.80 -4.12 -16.46
CA SER A 152 -7.47 -2.92 -16.96
C SER A 152 -8.63 -2.48 -16.07
N ALA A 153 -9.41 -3.43 -15.55
CA ALA A 153 -10.50 -3.16 -14.61
C ALA A 153 -9.96 -2.59 -13.28
N GLY A 154 -8.89 -3.20 -12.75
CA GLY A 154 -8.21 -2.70 -11.54
C GLY A 154 -7.70 -1.26 -11.72
N LYS A 155 -7.06 -0.98 -12.86
CA LYS A 155 -6.58 0.37 -13.19
C LYS A 155 -7.73 1.37 -13.30
N LYS A 156 -8.81 1.03 -14.01
CA LYS A 156 -9.98 1.90 -14.14
C LYS A 156 -10.60 2.22 -12.78
N LEU A 157 -10.70 1.22 -11.90
CA LEU A 157 -11.20 1.41 -10.55
C LEU A 157 -10.36 2.40 -9.74
N GLU A 158 -9.04 2.29 -9.77
CA GLU A 158 -8.11 3.21 -9.12
C GLU A 158 -8.22 4.62 -9.69
N ASP A 159 -8.22 4.76 -11.02
CA ASP A 159 -8.31 6.06 -11.71
C ASP A 159 -9.60 6.79 -11.33
N VAL A 160 -10.75 6.10 -11.28
CA VAL A 160 -12.04 6.67 -10.87
C VAL A 160 -12.00 7.15 -9.42
N VAL A 161 -11.45 6.36 -8.51
CA VAL A 161 -11.33 6.74 -7.09
C VAL A 161 -10.46 8.00 -6.94
N LEU A 162 -9.30 8.03 -7.61
CA LEU A 162 -8.39 9.18 -7.55
C LEU A 162 -9.00 10.44 -8.15
N ASP A 163 -9.75 10.33 -9.22
CA ASP A 163 -10.43 11.46 -9.85
C ASP A 163 -11.55 12.06 -8.98
N LEU A 164 -12.30 11.20 -8.29
CA LEU A 164 -13.32 11.63 -7.32
C LEU A 164 -12.66 12.40 -6.17
N ILE A 165 -11.59 11.86 -5.59
CA ILE A 165 -10.84 12.51 -4.51
C ILE A 165 -10.31 13.87 -4.96
N LYS A 166 -9.67 13.96 -6.13
CA LYS A 166 -9.18 15.22 -6.70
C LYS A 166 -10.30 16.25 -6.93
N SER A 167 -11.50 15.77 -7.23
CA SER A 167 -12.69 16.60 -7.44
C SER A 167 -13.39 17.03 -6.14
N GLY A 168 -12.88 16.61 -4.98
CA GLY A 168 -13.49 16.91 -3.68
C GLY A 168 -14.74 16.08 -3.36
N ILE A 169 -15.05 15.07 -4.17
CA ILE A 169 -16.15 14.13 -3.93
C ILE A 169 -15.61 13.02 -3.04
N THR A 170 -15.72 13.19 -1.73
CA THR A 170 -15.09 12.31 -0.73
C THR A 170 -15.92 12.21 0.53
N THR A 171 -15.57 11.28 1.40
CA THR A 171 -16.17 11.11 2.73
C THR A 171 -15.58 12.11 3.74
N LYS A 172 -16.22 12.24 4.91
CA LYS A 172 -15.91 13.26 5.92
C LYS A 172 -14.52 13.15 6.51
N ASP A 173 -13.99 11.95 6.64
CA ASP A 173 -12.66 11.67 7.20
C ASP A 173 -11.51 12.28 6.38
N ILE A 174 -11.73 12.49 5.08
CA ILE A 174 -10.76 13.15 4.17
C ILE A 174 -11.29 14.49 3.62
N GLY A 175 -12.17 15.15 4.38
CA GLY A 175 -12.59 16.52 4.15
C GLY A 175 -13.78 16.73 3.20
N GLY A 176 -14.44 15.67 2.76
CA GLY A 176 -15.66 15.76 1.95
C GLY A 176 -16.96 15.73 2.79
N GLU A 177 -18.08 15.63 2.10
CA GLU A 177 -19.40 15.59 2.75
C GLU A 177 -20.23 14.35 2.39
N ASN A 178 -19.73 13.50 1.46
CA ASN A 178 -20.46 12.35 0.98
C ASN A 178 -20.57 11.25 2.05
N SER A 179 -21.72 10.61 2.09
CA SER A 179 -21.89 9.36 2.80
C SER A 179 -21.16 8.20 2.11
N THR A 180 -20.96 7.09 2.81
CA THR A 180 -20.43 5.84 2.24
C THR A 180 -21.17 5.44 0.96
N GLN A 181 -22.50 5.52 0.99
CA GLN A 181 -23.34 5.11 -0.14
C GLN A 181 -23.25 6.08 -1.32
N GLU A 182 -23.28 7.39 -1.08
CA GLU A 182 -23.14 8.39 -2.15
C GLU A 182 -21.79 8.27 -2.85
N PHE A 183 -20.69 8.19 -2.09
CA PHE A 183 -19.37 8.02 -2.65
C PHE A 183 -19.25 6.71 -3.46
N THR A 184 -19.78 5.59 -2.96
CA THR A 184 -19.78 4.31 -3.69
C THR A 184 -20.63 4.39 -4.97
N SER A 185 -21.76 5.11 -4.95
CA SER A 185 -22.63 5.31 -6.11
C SER A 185 -21.92 6.13 -7.19
N GLU A 186 -21.18 7.18 -6.80
CA GLU A 186 -20.37 7.97 -7.71
C GLU A 186 -19.29 7.12 -8.41
N ILE A 187 -18.62 6.23 -7.66
CA ILE A 187 -17.64 5.30 -8.24
C ILE A 187 -18.34 4.38 -9.26
N THR A 188 -19.43 3.74 -8.85
CA THR A 188 -20.13 2.75 -9.69
C THR A 188 -20.66 3.37 -10.99
N SER A 189 -21.10 4.62 -10.94
CA SER A 189 -21.63 5.32 -12.12
C SER A 189 -20.57 5.66 -13.17
N ARG A 190 -19.28 5.63 -12.80
CA ARG A 190 -18.14 5.96 -13.68
C ARG A 190 -17.35 4.75 -14.16
N LEU A 191 -17.64 3.56 -13.60
CA LEU A 191 -17.06 2.30 -14.04
C LEU A 191 -17.78 1.74 -15.29
#